data_70d9134f201d6ffca7b2f56814812ffe
#
_entry.id   70d9134f201d6ffca7b2f56814812ffe
#
_cell.length_a   1.000
_cell.length_b   1.000
_cell.length_c   1.000
_cell.angle_alpha   90.00
_cell.angle_beta   90.00
_cell.angle_gamma   90.00
#
_symmetry.space_group_name_H-M   'P 1'
#
loop_
_entity.id
_entity.type
_entity.pdbx_description
1 polymer ?
#
loop_
_entity_poly.entity_id
_entity_poly.type
_entity_poly.pdbx_seq_one_letter_code
_entity_poly.pdbx_strand_id
1 'polypeptide(L)'
;MTNPLIDQGSLLNWPAIKTEHITPALDELLAKANEAVAKVTAPETPATWSDVVDPLEQALEKLSRAWSAVGHLSGVMDSEALREAYNANLPRMTQFYIELSQNEALFAKYKAIESSEGFAALSEGCQRIIKREIRDFRLSGAELAPEPKARLKALGQQDAADSQKFLSLIHISEPTRP
;
A
#
# COMPACT_ATOMS: atom_id res chain seq x y z
N MET A 1 -21.77 -2.67 14.69
CA MET A 1 -21.28 -1.30 14.41
C MET A 1 -20.35 -1.38 13.21
N THR A 2 -20.49 -0.48 12.26
CA THR A 2 -19.59 -0.44 11.09
C THR A 2 -18.21 0.04 11.53
N ASN A 3 -17.13 -0.55 11.00
CA ASN A 3 -15.76 -0.15 11.31
C ASN A 3 -15.43 1.17 10.58
N PRO A 4 -15.07 2.28 11.27
CA PRO A 4 -14.86 3.58 10.66
C PRO A 4 -13.63 3.64 9.72
N LEU A 5 -12.73 2.66 9.79
CA LEU A 5 -11.61 2.51 8.85
C LEU A 5 -12.02 1.81 7.55
N ILE A 6 -13.18 1.13 7.53
CA ILE A 6 -13.75 0.48 6.33
C ILE A 6 -14.81 1.40 5.70
N ASP A 7 -15.70 1.94 6.53
CA ASP A 7 -16.75 2.87 6.11
C ASP A 7 -16.22 4.31 6.18
N GLN A 8 -15.36 4.65 5.24
CA GLN A 8 -14.55 5.86 5.30
C GLN A 8 -15.30 7.14 4.88
N GLY A 9 -16.40 7.02 4.13
CA GLY A 9 -17.11 8.17 3.59
C GLY A 9 -16.20 9.13 2.80
N SER A 10 -16.62 10.38 2.65
CA SER A 10 -15.78 11.46 2.09
C SER A 10 -14.72 11.94 3.09
N LEU A 11 -15.04 11.94 4.38
CA LEU A 11 -14.16 12.31 5.49
C LEU A 11 -14.12 11.17 6.51
N LEU A 12 -12.93 10.88 7.04
CA LEU A 12 -12.76 9.92 8.13
C LEU A 12 -13.41 10.44 9.43
N ASN A 13 -14.15 9.58 10.09
CA ASN A 13 -14.69 9.87 11.42
C ASN A 13 -13.63 9.59 12.49
N TRP A 14 -12.67 10.49 12.62
CA TRP A 14 -11.53 10.38 13.52
C TRP A 14 -11.90 10.01 14.96
N PRO A 15 -12.93 10.69 15.61
CA PRO A 15 -13.31 10.36 16.98
C PRO A 15 -13.85 8.93 17.16
N ALA A 16 -14.33 8.31 16.09
CA ALA A 16 -14.88 6.95 16.14
C ALA A 16 -13.80 5.86 15.96
N ILE A 17 -12.59 6.22 15.50
CA ILE A 17 -11.51 5.26 15.29
C ILE A 17 -10.96 4.84 16.66
N LYS A 18 -10.95 3.53 16.91
CA LYS A 18 -10.37 2.94 18.11
C LYS A 18 -9.34 1.87 17.73
N THR A 19 -8.45 1.54 18.64
CA THR A 19 -7.40 0.54 18.42
C THR A 19 -7.96 -0.82 18.00
N GLU A 20 -9.10 -1.23 18.57
CA GLU A 20 -9.79 -2.49 18.24
C GLU A 20 -10.31 -2.56 16.79
N HIS A 21 -10.43 -1.42 16.09
CA HIS A 21 -10.86 -1.37 14.70
C HIS A 21 -9.73 -1.67 13.71
N ILE A 22 -8.46 -1.54 14.11
CA ILE A 22 -7.31 -1.51 13.22
C ILE A 22 -7.11 -2.85 12.52
N THR A 23 -6.83 -3.91 13.28
CA THR A 23 -6.54 -5.23 12.69
C THR A 23 -7.72 -5.77 11.88
N PRO A 24 -8.98 -5.73 12.37
CA PRO A 24 -10.11 -6.19 11.56
C PRO A 24 -10.32 -5.40 10.25
N ALA A 25 -10.06 -4.08 10.27
CA ALA A 25 -10.15 -3.28 9.05
C ALA A 25 -9.08 -3.67 8.05
N LEU A 26 -7.83 -3.85 8.51
CA LEU A 26 -6.73 -4.23 7.63
C LEU A 26 -6.88 -5.67 7.11
N ASP A 27 -7.45 -6.59 7.88
CA ASP A 27 -7.78 -7.94 7.41
C ASP A 27 -8.71 -7.89 6.20
N GLU A 28 -9.80 -7.10 6.30
CA GLU A 28 -10.77 -6.96 5.22
C GLU A 28 -10.20 -6.20 4.01
N LEU A 29 -9.51 -5.08 4.26
CA LEU A 29 -9.01 -4.22 3.19
C LEU A 29 -7.83 -4.86 2.43
N LEU A 30 -6.95 -5.58 3.13
CA LEU A 30 -5.89 -6.37 2.49
C LEU A 30 -6.47 -7.51 1.65
N ALA A 31 -7.51 -8.20 2.14
CA ALA A 31 -8.18 -9.24 1.37
C ALA A 31 -8.78 -8.68 0.07
N LYS A 32 -9.49 -7.54 0.15
CA LYS A 32 -10.05 -6.85 -1.02
C LYS A 32 -8.97 -6.35 -1.99
N ALA A 33 -7.87 -5.81 -1.47
CA ALA A 33 -6.75 -5.38 -2.29
C ALA A 33 -6.09 -6.56 -3.04
N ASN A 34 -5.87 -7.68 -2.36
CA ASN A 34 -5.35 -8.90 -2.99
C ASN A 34 -6.31 -9.48 -4.04
N GLU A 35 -7.62 -9.47 -3.78
CA GLU A 35 -8.64 -9.87 -4.74
C GLU A 35 -8.62 -8.97 -5.98
N ALA A 36 -8.51 -7.64 -5.80
CA ALA A 36 -8.38 -6.70 -6.90
C ALA A 36 -7.11 -6.96 -7.71
N VAL A 37 -5.96 -7.17 -7.06
CA VAL A 37 -4.70 -7.53 -7.74
C VAL A 37 -4.87 -8.81 -8.55
N ALA A 38 -5.43 -9.86 -7.97
CA ALA A 38 -5.65 -11.13 -8.67
C ALA A 38 -6.56 -10.95 -9.90
N LYS A 39 -7.63 -10.17 -9.77
CA LYS A 39 -8.56 -9.87 -10.86
C LYS A 39 -7.90 -9.10 -12.00
N VAL A 40 -7.17 -8.02 -11.71
CA VAL A 40 -6.56 -7.19 -12.75
C VAL A 40 -5.37 -7.85 -13.43
N THR A 41 -4.73 -8.80 -12.75
CA THR A 41 -3.61 -9.57 -13.32
C THR A 41 -4.03 -10.83 -14.05
N ALA A 42 -5.30 -11.22 -13.98
CA ALA A 42 -5.81 -12.39 -14.66
C ALA A 42 -5.58 -12.30 -16.18
N PRO A 43 -5.23 -13.40 -16.86
CA PRO A 43 -4.95 -13.39 -18.29
C PRO A 43 -6.11 -12.86 -19.14
N GLU A 44 -7.35 -13.16 -18.74
CA GLU A 44 -8.57 -12.73 -19.40
C GLU A 44 -8.91 -11.26 -19.23
N THR A 45 -8.34 -10.57 -18.26
CA THR A 45 -8.59 -9.14 -18.02
C THR A 45 -7.91 -8.31 -19.11
N PRO A 46 -8.64 -7.48 -19.88
CA PRO A 46 -8.03 -6.63 -20.89
C PRO A 46 -7.05 -5.63 -20.28
N ALA A 47 -5.95 -5.39 -20.97
CA ALA A 47 -4.97 -4.39 -20.53
C ALA A 47 -5.44 -2.98 -20.94
N THR A 48 -6.41 -2.45 -20.22
CA THR A 48 -6.93 -1.08 -20.40
C THR A 48 -6.88 -0.30 -19.09
N TRP A 49 -7.03 1.02 -19.18
CA TRP A 49 -7.13 1.87 -17.99
C TRP A 49 -8.32 1.44 -17.10
N SER A 50 -9.48 1.27 -17.70
CA SER A 50 -10.73 0.95 -16.99
C SER A 50 -10.77 -0.46 -16.40
N ASP A 51 -10.07 -1.42 -17.00
CA ASP A 51 -10.08 -2.80 -16.53
C ASP A 51 -8.95 -3.12 -15.55
N VAL A 52 -7.87 -2.34 -15.56
CA VAL A 52 -6.68 -2.58 -14.71
C VAL A 52 -6.50 -1.46 -13.68
N VAL A 53 -6.38 -0.21 -14.14
CA VAL A 53 -5.95 0.90 -13.25
C VAL A 53 -7.07 1.32 -12.31
N ASP A 54 -8.23 1.66 -12.83
CA ASP A 54 -9.36 2.14 -12.03
C ASP A 54 -9.77 1.17 -10.90
N PRO A 55 -10.01 -0.14 -11.15
CA PRO A 55 -10.41 -1.05 -10.08
C PRO A 55 -9.29 -1.32 -9.07
N LEU A 56 -8.02 -1.32 -9.50
CA LEU A 56 -6.89 -1.47 -8.61
C LEU A 56 -6.76 -0.25 -7.70
N GLU A 57 -6.75 0.96 -8.27
CA GLU A 57 -6.64 2.20 -7.52
C GLU A 57 -7.77 2.37 -6.49
N GLN A 58 -9.01 2.01 -6.82
CA GLN A 58 -10.13 2.06 -5.89
C GLN A 58 -9.93 1.15 -4.67
N ALA A 59 -9.34 -0.04 -4.86
CA ALA A 59 -9.05 -0.95 -3.76
C ALA A 59 -7.86 -0.48 -2.92
N LEU A 60 -6.81 0.00 -3.58
CA LEU A 60 -5.60 0.49 -2.92
C LEU A 60 -5.84 1.80 -2.17
N GLU A 61 -6.68 2.70 -2.69
CA GLU A 61 -7.03 3.96 -2.04
C GLU A 61 -7.68 3.71 -0.67
N LYS A 62 -8.63 2.78 -0.57
CA LYS A 62 -9.28 2.43 0.69
C LYS A 62 -8.28 1.87 1.72
N LEU A 63 -7.41 0.96 1.28
CA LEU A 63 -6.37 0.37 2.13
C LEU A 63 -5.36 1.43 2.59
N SER A 64 -4.85 2.22 1.65
CA SER A 64 -3.89 3.29 1.91
C SER A 64 -4.44 4.33 2.86
N ARG A 65 -5.70 4.73 2.68
CA ARG A 65 -6.37 5.72 3.52
C ARG A 65 -6.56 5.22 4.95
N ALA A 66 -6.95 3.95 5.14
CA ALA A 66 -7.05 3.34 6.45
C ALA A 66 -5.67 3.27 7.14
N TRP A 67 -4.65 2.78 6.43
CA TRP A 67 -3.31 2.66 6.97
C TRP A 67 -2.66 4.01 7.31
N SER A 68 -2.86 5.01 6.45
CA SER A 68 -2.39 6.38 6.70
C SER A 68 -3.04 6.99 7.95
N ALA A 69 -4.33 6.72 8.17
CA ALA A 69 -5.02 7.16 9.40
C ALA A 69 -4.42 6.51 10.65
N VAL A 70 -4.15 5.22 10.60
CA VAL A 70 -3.51 4.49 11.72
C VAL A 70 -2.11 5.03 11.99
N GLY A 71 -1.30 5.25 10.95
CA GLY A 71 0.03 5.82 11.07
C GLY A 71 0.01 7.23 11.65
N HIS A 72 -0.94 8.07 11.20
CA HIS A 72 -1.11 9.41 11.76
C HIS A 72 -1.47 9.37 13.24
N LEU A 73 -2.45 8.55 13.63
CA LEU A 73 -2.85 8.40 15.03
C LEU A 73 -1.70 7.89 15.90
N SER A 74 -0.91 6.93 15.40
CA SER A 74 0.28 6.42 16.09
C SER A 74 1.31 7.53 16.36
N GLY A 75 1.43 8.52 15.46
CA GLY A 75 2.36 9.63 15.62
C GLY A 75 1.88 10.76 16.53
N VAL A 76 0.55 10.95 16.70
CA VAL A 76 -0.01 12.12 17.42
C VAL A 76 -0.81 11.78 18.68
N MET A 77 -1.29 10.54 18.82
CA MET A 77 -2.09 10.07 19.95
C MET A 77 -1.51 8.81 20.57
N ASP A 78 -0.20 8.77 20.72
CA ASP A 78 0.55 7.61 21.14
C ASP A 78 -0.02 6.96 22.41
N SER A 79 -0.21 5.63 22.34
CA SER A 79 -0.55 4.78 23.48
C SER A 79 0.03 3.38 23.27
N GLU A 80 0.23 2.64 24.34
CA GLU A 80 0.76 1.27 24.28
C GLU A 80 -0.07 0.38 23.36
N ALA A 81 -1.40 0.36 23.54
CA ALA A 81 -2.31 -0.42 22.73
C ALA A 81 -2.28 -0.03 21.24
N LEU A 82 -2.14 1.27 20.92
CA LEU A 82 -2.04 1.74 19.54
C LEU A 82 -0.70 1.32 18.91
N ARG A 83 0.42 1.42 19.65
CA ARG A 83 1.73 0.93 19.19
C ARG A 83 1.71 -0.57 18.92
N GLU A 84 1.11 -1.36 19.81
CA GLU A 84 0.99 -2.81 19.60
C GLU A 84 0.20 -3.13 18.34
N ALA A 85 -0.96 -2.49 18.13
CA ALA A 85 -1.78 -2.69 16.96
C ALA A 85 -1.06 -2.24 15.67
N TYR A 86 -0.36 -1.10 15.70
CA TYR A 86 0.45 -0.63 14.57
C TYR A 86 1.57 -1.61 14.25
N ASN A 87 2.36 -1.99 15.25
CA ASN A 87 3.52 -2.89 15.08
C ASN A 87 3.12 -4.29 14.61
N ALA A 88 1.98 -4.80 15.04
CA ALA A 88 1.45 -6.08 14.57
C ALA A 88 1.06 -6.07 13.08
N ASN A 89 0.65 -4.92 12.55
CA ASN A 89 0.18 -4.79 11.18
C ASN A 89 1.24 -4.23 10.20
N LEU A 90 2.24 -3.50 10.69
CA LEU A 90 3.30 -2.92 9.86
C LEU A 90 3.99 -3.95 8.94
N PRO A 91 4.41 -5.14 9.41
CA PRO A 91 5.05 -6.13 8.54
C PRO A 91 4.12 -6.61 7.42
N ARG A 92 2.82 -6.75 7.70
CA ARG A 92 1.80 -7.19 6.74
C ARG A 92 1.62 -6.17 5.63
N MET A 93 1.52 -4.89 6.00
CA MET A 93 1.41 -3.78 5.05
C MET A 93 2.67 -3.64 4.20
N THR A 94 3.84 -3.69 4.84
CA THR A 94 5.14 -3.65 4.15
C THR A 94 5.27 -4.79 3.14
N GLN A 95 4.93 -6.01 3.56
CA GLN A 95 4.97 -7.17 2.67
C GLN A 95 4.05 -7.00 1.47
N PHE A 96 2.79 -6.57 1.70
CA PHE A 96 1.82 -6.36 0.63
C PHE A 96 2.34 -5.37 -0.43
N TYR A 97 2.84 -4.19 0.00
CA TYR A 97 3.35 -3.19 -0.96
C TYR A 97 4.63 -3.63 -1.67
N ILE A 98 5.52 -4.37 -1.01
CA ILE A 98 6.70 -4.95 -1.68
C ILE A 98 6.24 -5.96 -2.75
N GLU A 99 5.32 -6.86 -2.42
CA GLU A 99 4.81 -7.87 -3.36
C GLU A 99 4.07 -7.23 -4.53
N LEU A 100 3.28 -6.18 -4.27
CA LEU A 100 2.60 -5.41 -5.30
C LEU A 100 3.60 -4.75 -6.25
N SER A 101 4.61 -4.08 -5.72
CA SER A 101 5.62 -3.37 -6.52
C SER A 101 6.55 -4.29 -7.31
N GLN A 102 6.58 -5.57 -6.97
CA GLN A 102 7.37 -6.60 -7.66
C GLN A 102 6.51 -7.58 -8.47
N ASN A 103 5.21 -7.29 -8.62
CA ASN A 103 4.28 -8.17 -9.34
C ASN A 103 4.51 -8.08 -10.86
N GLU A 104 5.09 -9.13 -11.42
CA GLU A 104 5.46 -9.19 -12.84
C GLU A 104 4.23 -9.19 -13.77
N ALA A 105 3.12 -9.83 -13.36
CA ALA A 105 1.91 -9.86 -14.15
C ALA A 105 1.25 -8.47 -14.21
N LEU A 106 1.23 -7.74 -13.10
CA LEU A 106 0.74 -6.37 -13.05
C LEU A 106 1.64 -5.44 -13.88
N PHE A 107 2.95 -5.56 -13.75
CA PHE A 107 3.90 -4.82 -14.58
C PHE A 107 3.70 -5.08 -16.08
N ALA A 108 3.45 -6.34 -16.48
CA ALA A 108 3.12 -6.68 -17.87
C ALA A 108 1.83 -6.00 -18.35
N LYS A 109 0.79 -5.91 -17.49
CA LYS A 109 -0.45 -5.17 -17.82
C LYS A 109 -0.16 -3.69 -18.07
N TYR A 110 0.60 -3.01 -17.21
CA TYR A 110 0.97 -1.59 -17.42
C TYR A 110 1.76 -1.38 -18.73
N LYS A 111 2.72 -2.26 -19.04
CA LYS A 111 3.45 -2.21 -20.31
C LYS A 111 2.53 -2.42 -21.51
N ALA A 112 1.58 -3.33 -21.41
CA ALA A 112 0.60 -3.58 -22.48
C ALA A 112 -0.32 -2.38 -22.70
N ILE A 113 -0.75 -1.68 -21.63
CA ILE A 113 -1.52 -0.43 -21.74
C ILE A 113 -0.68 0.64 -22.47
N GLU A 114 0.58 0.85 -22.08
CA GLU A 114 1.47 1.84 -22.71
C GLU A 114 1.67 1.57 -24.22
N SER A 115 1.75 0.30 -24.60
CA SER A 115 1.95 -0.12 -25.99
C SER A 115 0.66 -0.23 -26.82
N SER A 116 -0.51 0.01 -26.21
CA SER A 116 -1.80 -0.12 -26.90
C SER A 116 -2.11 1.10 -27.77
N GLU A 117 -2.90 0.89 -28.83
CA GLU A 117 -3.42 2.00 -29.65
C GLU A 117 -4.26 2.99 -28.84
N GLY A 118 -4.95 2.52 -27.80
CA GLY A 118 -5.76 3.34 -26.89
C GLY A 118 -4.95 4.27 -26.00
N PHE A 119 -3.64 4.05 -25.84
CA PHE A 119 -2.81 4.85 -24.93
C PHE A 119 -2.77 6.34 -25.28
N ALA A 120 -2.68 6.66 -26.58
CA ALA A 120 -2.66 8.04 -27.06
C ALA A 120 -4.00 8.79 -26.84
N ALA A 121 -5.10 8.07 -26.69
CA ALA A 121 -6.42 8.63 -26.41
C ALA A 121 -6.64 8.92 -24.90
N LEU A 122 -5.81 8.40 -24.02
CA LEU A 122 -5.86 8.70 -22.60
C LEU A 122 -5.47 10.17 -22.34
N SER A 123 -6.01 10.75 -21.26
CA SER A 123 -5.58 12.08 -20.83
C SER A 123 -4.07 12.09 -20.52
N GLU A 124 -3.46 13.25 -20.60
CA GLU A 124 -2.02 13.42 -20.29
C GLU A 124 -1.71 12.94 -18.85
N GLY A 125 -2.61 13.19 -17.89
CA GLY A 125 -2.49 12.71 -16.52
C GLY A 125 -2.44 11.19 -16.43
N CYS A 126 -3.36 10.49 -17.12
CA CYS A 126 -3.38 9.02 -17.16
C CYS A 126 -2.11 8.46 -17.82
N GLN A 127 -1.67 9.05 -18.94
CA GLN A 127 -0.43 8.63 -19.61
C GLN A 127 0.79 8.79 -18.68
N ARG A 128 0.86 9.89 -17.91
CA ARG A 128 1.94 10.11 -16.93
C ARG A 128 1.90 9.08 -15.80
N ILE A 129 0.72 8.73 -15.30
CA ILE A 129 0.56 7.69 -14.28
C ILE A 129 1.12 6.37 -14.80
N ILE A 130 0.69 5.90 -15.97
CA ILE A 130 1.19 4.65 -16.56
C ILE A 130 2.72 4.64 -16.69
N LYS A 131 3.30 5.70 -17.24
CA LYS A 131 4.77 5.82 -17.40
C LYS A 131 5.49 5.82 -16.05
N ARG A 132 4.92 6.47 -15.05
CA ARG A 132 5.46 6.50 -13.70
C ARG A 132 5.42 5.12 -13.05
N GLU A 133 4.29 4.43 -13.11
CA GLU A 133 4.15 3.10 -12.58
C GLU A 133 5.15 2.12 -13.21
N ILE A 134 5.30 2.13 -14.54
CA ILE A 134 6.30 1.31 -15.23
C ILE A 134 7.72 1.59 -14.73
N ARG A 135 8.07 2.87 -14.53
CA ARG A 135 9.36 3.25 -13.95
C ARG A 135 9.51 2.74 -12.52
N ASP A 136 8.48 2.91 -11.70
CA ASP A 136 8.51 2.57 -10.29
C ASP A 136 8.56 1.03 -10.09
N PHE A 137 7.91 0.24 -10.95
CA PHE A 137 8.09 -1.21 -11.01
C PHE A 137 9.54 -1.61 -11.29
N ARG A 138 10.22 -0.95 -12.25
CA ARG A 138 11.64 -1.22 -12.55
C ARG A 138 12.53 -0.88 -11.36
N LEU A 139 12.31 0.27 -10.73
CA LEU A 139 13.06 0.69 -9.55
C LEU A 139 12.83 -0.23 -8.34
N SER A 140 11.63 -0.78 -8.21
CA SER A 140 11.27 -1.76 -7.17
C SER A 140 11.77 -3.18 -7.47
N GLY A 141 12.43 -3.38 -8.60
CA GLY A 141 13.06 -4.64 -8.94
C GLY A 141 12.14 -5.67 -9.59
N ALA A 142 11.05 -5.26 -10.25
CA ALA A 142 10.14 -6.18 -10.95
C ALA A 142 10.86 -7.02 -12.02
N GLU A 143 11.89 -6.47 -12.66
CA GLU A 143 12.69 -7.13 -13.69
C GLU A 143 13.94 -7.85 -13.14
N LEU A 144 14.17 -7.86 -11.82
CA LEU A 144 15.30 -8.56 -11.23
C LEU A 144 15.13 -10.07 -11.28
N ALA A 145 16.25 -10.77 -11.38
CA ALA A 145 16.30 -12.22 -11.20
C ALA A 145 15.84 -12.62 -9.77
N PRO A 146 15.39 -13.87 -9.55
CA PRO A 146 14.79 -14.29 -8.28
C PRO A 146 15.65 -14.02 -7.04
N GLU A 147 16.96 -14.24 -7.11
CA GLU A 147 17.87 -14.06 -5.96
C GLU A 147 18.03 -12.59 -5.56
N PRO A 148 18.40 -11.61 -6.46
CA PRO A 148 18.41 -10.19 -6.12
C PRO A 148 17.04 -9.66 -5.69
N LYS A 149 15.94 -10.16 -6.28
CA LYS A 149 14.57 -9.79 -5.90
C LYS A 149 14.25 -10.18 -4.45
N ALA A 150 14.60 -11.41 -4.05
CA ALA A 150 14.43 -11.89 -2.68
C ALA A 150 15.27 -11.06 -1.67
N ARG A 151 16.51 -10.72 -2.05
CA ARG A 151 17.37 -9.86 -1.24
C ARG A 151 16.79 -8.45 -1.08
N LEU A 152 16.28 -7.84 -2.16
CA LEU A 152 15.64 -6.52 -2.12
C LEU A 152 14.42 -6.53 -1.20
N LYS A 153 13.59 -7.59 -1.28
CA LYS A 153 12.44 -7.78 -0.37
C LYS A 153 12.88 -7.83 1.09
N ALA A 154 13.91 -8.63 1.40
CA ALA A 154 14.43 -8.74 2.77
C ALA A 154 14.97 -7.39 3.28
N LEU A 155 15.68 -6.64 2.45
CA LEU A 155 16.17 -5.30 2.80
C LEU A 155 15.02 -4.32 3.06
N GLY A 156 13.95 -4.32 2.27
CA GLY A 156 12.79 -3.47 2.49
C GLY A 156 12.05 -3.81 3.79
N GLN A 157 11.95 -5.07 4.16
CA GLN A 157 11.39 -5.49 5.45
C GLN A 157 12.27 -5.05 6.62
N GLN A 158 13.59 -5.17 6.48
CA GLN A 158 14.53 -4.72 7.49
C GLN A 158 14.49 -3.20 7.66
N ASP A 159 14.46 -2.44 6.58
CA ASP A 159 14.35 -0.98 6.59
C ASP A 159 13.08 -0.50 7.33
N ALA A 160 11.93 -1.15 7.07
CA ALA A 160 10.69 -0.83 7.77
C ALA A 160 10.80 -1.09 9.27
N ALA A 161 11.42 -2.20 9.68
CA ALA A 161 11.61 -2.55 11.08
C ALA A 161 12.61 -1.59 11.77
N ASP A 162 13.70 -1.24 11.11
CA ASP A 162 14.72 -0.32 11.64
C ASP A 162 14.18 1.10 11.74
N SER A 163 13.40 1.57 10.77
CA SER A 163 12.71 2.85 10.81
C SER A 163 11.76 2.94 12.00
N GLN A 164 10.97 1.89 12.25
CA GLN A 164 10.08 1.84 13.42
C GLN A 164 10.86 1.85 14.74
N LYS A 165 11.95 1.09 14.81
CA LYS A 165 12.83 1.07 16.00
C LYS A 165 13.46 2.43 16.25
N PHE A 166 13.92 3.11 15.20
CA PHE A 166 14.48 4.46 15.31
C PHE A 166 13.45 5.44 15.87
N LEU A 167 12.21 5.44 15.37
CA LEU A 167 11.14 6.29 15.88
C LEU A 167 10.87 6.02 17.37
N SER A 168 10.90 4.75 17.81
CA SER A 168 10.71 4.42 19.23
C SER A 168 11.84 4.98 20.12
N LEU A 169 13.07 5.04 19.61
CA LEU A 169 14.23 5.55 20.35
C LEU A 169 14.19 7.07 20.52
N ILE A 170 13.74 7.83 19.54
CA ILE A 170 13.64 9.30 19.68
C ILE A 170 12.57 9.71 20.68
N HIS A 171 11.50 8.92 20.86
CA HIS A 171 10.50 9.17 21.90
C HIS A 171 10.99 8.82 23.31
N ILE A 172 11.93 7.88 23.45
CA ILE A 172 12.52 7.49 24.75
C ILE A 172 13.63 8.46 25.16
N SER A 173 14.33 9.06 24.20
CA SER A 173 15.52 9.87 24.44
C SER A 173 15.28 11.37 24.48
N GLU A 174 14.03 11.85 24.43
CA GLU A 174 13.78 13.27 24.72
C GLU A 174 14.12 13.55 26.18
N PRO A 175 15.21 14.29 26.45
CA PRO A 175 15.44 14.75 27.81
C PRO A 175 14.29 15.68 28.16
N THR A 176 13.61 15.40 29.26
CA THR A 176 12.68 16.33 29.87
C THR A 176 13.35 17.71 29.90
N ARG A 177 12.90 18.60 29.03
CA ARG A 177 13.29 20.01 29.10
C ARG A 177 12.87 20.51 30.47
N PRO A 178 13.78 21.13 31.22
CA PRO A 178 13.46 21.76 32.50
C PRO A 178 12.49 22.92 32.33
#